data_1896dc566606ba8a143fca59dace86b7
#
_entry.id   1896dc566606ba8a143fca59dace86b7
#
_cell.length_a   1.000
_cell.length_b   1.000
_cell.length_c   1.000
_cell.angle_alpha   90.00
_cell.angle_beta   90.00
_cell.angle_gamma   90.00
#
_symmetry.space_group_name_H-M   'P 1'
#
loop_
_entity.id
_entity.type
_entity.pdbx_description
1 polymer ?
#
loop_
_entity_poly.entity_id
_entity_poly.type
_entity_poly.pdbx_seq_one_letter_code
_entity_poly.pdbx_strand_id
1 'polypeptide(L)'
;MIRKSLLLISIFSLLYGLIFLLAPNFFAEITAAEKTNIAWLRNIGASISGVLFVGLFLVYKSPRKNYDLFLIITITSILQTIGLIFSRFYNEFSAQKTLIIDFTIYSAVFVSVYLVYVLIKFNSIFDK
;
A
#
# COMPACT_ATOMS: atom_id res chain seq x y z
N MET A 1 6.44 10.10 -17.58
CA MET A 1 6.00 10.58 -16.26
C MET A 1 5.42 9.44 -15.41
N ILE A 2 4.42 8.72 -15.87
CA ILE A 2 3.69 7.66 -15.11
C ILE A 2 4.60 6.51 -14.64
N ARG A 3 5.54 6.01 -15.49
CA ARG A 3 6.51 4.99 -15.03
C ARG A 3 7.30 5.44 -13.80
N LYS A 4 7.73 6.72 -13.76
CA LYS A 4 8.46 7.26 -12.59
C LYS A 4 7.57 7.34 -11.36
N SER A 5 6.28 7.63 -11.51
CA SER A 5 5.33 7.63 -10.39
C SER A 5 5.11 6.23 -9.83
N LEU A 6 5.04 5.19 -10.66
CA LEU A 6 4.97 3.80 -10.19
C LEU A 6 6.22 3.39 -9.41
N LEU A 7 7.41 3.80 -9.87
CA LEU A 7 8.65 3.58 -9.14
C LEU A 7 8.63 4.31 -7.79
N LEU A 8 8.17 5.56 -7.76
CA LEU A 8 8.07 6.34 -6.51
C LEU A 8 7.14 5.66 -5.50
N ILE A 9 5.95 5.25 -5.94
CA ILE A 9 5.00 4.51 -5.09
C ILE A 9 5.63 3.20 -4.60
N SER A 10 6.35 2.48 -5.46
CA SER A 10 7.07 1.26 -5.09
C SER A 10 8.08 1.53 -3.96
N ILE A 11 8.90 2.57 -4.07
CA ILE A 11 9.89 2.93 -3.03
C ILE A 11 9.20 3.31 -1.71
N PHE A 12 8.14 4.13 -1.75
CA PHE A 12 7.39 4.47 -0.54
C PHE A 12 6.72 3.24 0.09
N SER A 13 6.21 2.32 -0.71
CA SER A 13 5.67 1.05 -0.22
C SER A 13 6.74 0.20 0.48
N LEU A 14 7.98 0.19 -0.04
CA LEU A 14 9.09 -0.49 0.64
C LEU A 14 9.37 0.14 2.00
N LEU A 15 9.52 1.46 2.07
CA LEU A 15 9.83 2.15 3.33
C LEU A 15 8.73 1.90 4.36
N TYR A 16 7.48 2.01 3.95
CA TYR A 16 6.33 1.78 4.83
C TYR A 16 6.23 0.31 5.27
N GLY A 17 6.41 -0.62 4.34
CA GLY A 17 6.41 -2.04 4.63
C GLY A 17 7.53 -2.48 5.56
N LEU A 18 8.75 -1.89 5.41
CA LEU A 18 9.88 -2.16 6.29
C LEU A 18 9.63 -1.66 7.72
N ILE A 19 8.98 -0.52 7.90
CA ILE A 19 8.61 -0.03 9.25
C ILE A 19 7.71 -1.06 9.94
N PHE A 20 6.69 -1.57 9.26
CA PHE A 20 5.80 -2.58 9.83
C PHE A 20 6.50 -3.93 10.06
N LEU A 21 7.40 -4.33 9.16
CA LEU A 21 8.08 -5.61 9.24
C LEU A 21 9.15 -5.63 10.35
N LEU A 22 10.00 -4.61 10.38
CA LEU A 22 11.19 -4.57 11.22
C LEU A 22 10.97 -3.82 12.54
N ALA A 23 10.16 -2.76 12.52
CA ALA A 23 9.92 -1.89 13.66
C ALA A 23 8.43 -1.71 14.00
N PRO A 24 7.62 -2.79 14.12
CA PRO A 24 6.19 -2.66 14.40
C PRO A 24 5.89 -2.02 15.75
N ASN A 25 6.79 -2.20 16.74
CA ASN A 25 6.66 -1.54 18.04
C ASN A 25 6.74 -0.01 17.93
N PHE A 26 7.62 0.49 17.06
CA PHE A 26 7.73 1.93 16.80
C PHE A 26 6.41 2.48 16.23
N PHE A 27 5.78 1.76 15.29
CA PHE A 27 4.48 2.18 14.77
C PHE A 27 3.39 2.18 15.85
N ALA A 28 3.35 1.15 16.71
CA ALA A 28 2.42 1.09 17.84
C ALA A 28 2.64 2.26 18.83
N GLU A 29 3.90 2.62 19.09
CA GLU A 29 4.25 3.73 20.00
C GLU A 29 3.82 5.09 19.45
N ILE A 30 4.10 5.39 18.18
CA ILE A 30 3.72 6.69 17.57
C ILE A 30 2.20 6.86 17.41
N THR A 31 1.46 5.76 17.27
CA THR A 31 -0.02 5.77 17.20
C THR A 31 -0.65 5.64 18.58
N ALA A 32 0.13 5.41 19.63
CA ALA A 32 -0.35 5.06 20.97
C ALA A 32 -1.34 3.88 20.94
N ALA A 33 -1.08 2.89 20.09
CA ALA A 33 -1.88 1.69 19.96
C ALA A 33 -1.44 0.62 20.95
N GLU A 34 -2.36 -0.25 21.35
CA GLU A 34 -2.02 -1.43 22.13
C GLU A 34 -1.11 -2.37 21.32
N LYS A 35 -0.10 -2.95 21.99
CA LYS A 35 0.89 -3.85 21.38
C LYS A 35 0.35 -5.27 21.15
N THR A 36 -0.96 -5.46 21.03
CA THR A 36 -1.60 -6.78 20.95
C THR A 36 -1.46 -7.47 19.60
N ASN A 37 -1.25 -6.71 18.52
CA ASN A 37 -1.29 -7.23 17.14
C ASN A 37 0.02 -7.05 16.36
N ILE A 38 1.16 -7.13 17.03
CA ILE A 38 2.50 -6.97 16.41
C ILE A 38 2.76 -8.00 15.30
N ALA A 39 2.31 -9.24 15.49
CA ALA A 39 2.47 -10.29 14.48
C ALA A 39 1.72 -9.94 13.18
N TRP A 40 0.51 -9.39 13.28
CA TRP A 40 -0.25 -8.93 12.12
C TRP A 40 0.39 -7.74 11.42
N LEU A 41 0.95 -6.79 12.17
CA LEU A 41 1.69 -5.67 11.58
C LEU A 41 2.89 -6.17 10.76
N ARG A 42 3.65 -7.16 11.28
CA ARG A 42 4.75 -7.78 10.52
C ARG A 42 4.25 -8.47 9.25
N ASN A 43 3.14 -9.18 9.32
CA ASN A 43 2.56 -9.86 8.16
C ASN A 43 2.11 -8.85 7.09
N ILE A 44 1.45 -7.76 7.50
CA ILE A 44 1.08 -6.65 6.61
C ILE A 44 2.33 -6.02 6.00
N GLY A 45 3.37 -5.77 6.80
CA GLY A 45 4.65 -5.22 6.32
C GLY A 45 5.31 -6.11 5.27
N ALA A 46 5.32 -7.42 5.46
CA ALA A 46 5.82 -8.38 4.49
C ALA A 46 4.99 -8.35 3.19
N SER A 47 3.66 -8.29 3.30
CA SER A 47 2.76 -8.21 2.14
C SER A 47 2.94 -6.91 1.35
N ILE A 48 3.05 -5.77 2.02
CA ILE A 48 3.30 -4.48 1.37
C ILE A 48 4.66 -4.50 0.67
N SER A 49 5.71 -5.00 1.32
CA SER A 49 7.04 -5.07 0.71
C SER A 49 7.09 -6.07 -0.46
N GLY A 50 6.45 -7.23 -0.34
CA GLY A 50 6.44 -8.24 -1.39
C GLY A 50 5.54 -7.87 -2.56
N VAL A 51 4.29 -7.50 -2.30
CA VAL A 51 3.31 -7.28 -3.37
C VAL A 51 3.44 -5.88 -3.97
N LEU A 52 3.39 -4.82 -3.15
CA LEU A 52 3.42 -3.45 -3.67
C LEU A 52 4.82 -3.04 -4.15
N PHE A 53 5.85 -3.22 -3.34
CA PHE A 53 7.20 -2.81 -3.75
C PHE A 53 7.71 -3.67 -4.91
N VAL A 54 7.86 -4.98 -4.72
CA VAL A 54 8.44 -5.86 -5.75
C VAL A 54 7.56 -5.87 -6.99
N GLY A 55 6.25 -5.98 -6.81
CA GLY A 55 5.30 -6.04 -7.91
C GLY A 55 5.30 -4.76 -8.75
N LEU A 56 5.19 -3.58 -8.15
CA LEU A 56 5.24 -2.30 -8.88
C LEU A 56 6.62 -2.04 -9.51
N PHE A 57 7.70 -2.51 -8.89
CA PHE A 57 9.03 -2.42 -9.47
C PHE A 57 9.16 -3.28 -10.74
N LEU A 58 8.57 -4.48 -10.76
CA LEU A 58 8.52 -5.33 -11.96
C LEU A 58 7.68 -4.69 -13.06
N VAL A 59 6.54 -4.11 -12.71
CA VAL A 59 5.71 -3.35 -13.66
C VAL A 59 6.46 -2.14 -14.20
N TYR A 60 7.19 -1.41 -13.35
CA TYR A 60 8.04 -0.31 -13.80
C TYR A 60 9.08 -0.77 -14.83
N LYS A 61 9.74 -1.91 -14.60
CA LYS A 61 10.75 -2.46 -15.52
C LYS A 61 10.15 -2.91 -16.86
N SER A 62 9.07 -3.66 -16.82
CA SER A 62 8.47 -4.30 -17.99
C SER A 62 6.94 -4.29 -17.89
N PRO A 63 6.27 -3.15 -18.17
CA PRO A 63 4.84 -3.00 -17.94
C PRO A 63 4.00 -4.04 -18.68
N ARG A 64 4.22 -4.22 -19.98
CA ARG A 64 3.44 -5.16 -20.80
C ARG A 64 3.54 -6.61 -20.34
N LYS A 65 4.74 -7.04 -19.95
CA LYS A 65 4.98 -8.41 -19.46
C LYS A 65 4.34 -8.66 -18.08
N ASN A 66 4.05 -7.60 -17.34
CA ASN A 66 3.56 -7.66 -15.98
C ASN A 66 2.15 -7.03 -15.84
N TYR A 67 1.35 -7.05 -16.90
CA TYR A 67 -0.02 -6.52 -16.85
C TYR A 67 -0.89 -7.23 -15.81
N ASP A 68 -0.89 -8.57 -15.82
CA ASP A 68 -1.69 -9.37 -14.87
C ASP A 68 -1.24 -9.12 -13.43
N LEU A 69 0.07 -9.00 -13.22
CA LEU A 69 0.62 -8.61 -11.92
C LEU A 69 0.14 -7.22 -11.51
N PHE A 70 0.10 -6.25 -12.44
CA PHE A 70 -0.41 -4.92 -12.18
C PHE A 70 -1.91 -4.92 -11.81
N LEU A 71 -2.68 -5.75 -12.50
CA LEU A 71 -4.10 -5.96 -12.18
C LEU A 71 -4.28 -6.50 -10.77
N ILE A 72 -3.53 -7.55 -10.39
CA ILE A 72 -3.56 -8.14 -9.05
C ILE A 72 -3.20 -7.09 -7.98
N ILE A 73 -2.13 -6.32 -8.20
CA ILE A 73 -1.70 -5.26 -7.27
C ILE A 73 -2.80 -4.22 -7.11
N THR A 74 -3.43 -3.80 -8.19
CA THR A 74 -4.50 -2.80 -8.16
C THR A 74 -5.71 -3.30 -7.36
N ILE A 75 -6.16 -4.53 -7.63
CA ILE A 75 -7.27 -5.15 -6.88
C ILE A 75 -6.92 -5.28 -5.40
N THR A 76 -5.72 -5.78 -5.08
CA THR A 76 -5.25 -5.92 -3.70
C THR A 76 -5.23 -4.57 -2.98
N SER A 77 -4.74 -3.52 -3.64
CA SER A 77 -4.71 -2.16 -3.07
C SER A 77 -6.11 -1.64 -2.76
N ILE A 78 -7.08 -1.87 -3.66
CA ILE A 78 -8.49 -1.49 -3.43
C ILE A 78 -9.05 -2.23 -2.21
N LEU A 79 -8.88 -3.56 -2.16
CA LEU A 79 -9.41 -4.37 -1.06
C LEU A 79 -8.80 -3.98 0.29
N GLN A 80 -7.48 -3.74 0.34
CA GLN A 80 -6.82 -3.24 1.54
C GLN A 80 -7.35 -1.86 1.97
N THR A 81 -7.56 -0.95 1.02
CA THR A 81 -8.12 0.38 1.28
C THR A 81 -9.53 0.28 1.84
N ILE A 82 -10.39 -0.56 1.26
CA ILE A 82 -11.74 -0.82 1.76
C ILE A 82 -11.67 -1.37 3.19
N GLY A 83 -10.80 -2.35 3.45
CA GLY A 83 -10.59 -2.91 4.79
C GLY A 83 -10.20 -1.85 5.81
N LEU A 84 -9.24 -0.97 5.47
CA LEU A 84 -8.81 0.13 6.34
C LEU A 84 -9.96 1.11 6.65
N ILE A 85 -10.79 1.45 5.64
CA ILE A 85 -11.96 2.34 5.81
C ILE A 85 -12.98 1.68 6.74
N PHE A 86 -13.29 0.40 6.56
CA PHE A 86 -14.20 -0.33 7.45
C PHE A 86 -13.66 -0.38 8.88
N SER A 87 -12.39 -0.76 9.06
CA SER A 87 -11.76 -0.80 10.38
C SER A 87 -11.79 0.58 11.07
N ARG A 88 -11.66 1.66 10.31
CA ARG A 88 -11.79 3.01 10.85
C ARG A 88 -13.24 3.33 11.24
N PHE A 89 -14.20 2.95 10.40
CA PHE A 89 -15.62 3.18 10.65
C PHE A 89 -16.13 2.43 11.89
N TYR A 90 -15.68 1.19 12.08
CA TYR A 90 -16.05 0.37 13.23
C TYR A 90 -15.17 0.60 14.47
N ASN A 91 -14.27 1.58 14.45
CA ASN A 91 -13.34 1.88 15.54
C ASN A 91 -12.50 0.68 16.00
N GLU A 92 -12.07 -0.17 15.04
CA GLU A 92 -11.27 -1.36 15.32
C GLU A 92 -9.80 -1.05 15.61
N PHE A 93 -9.36 0.18 15.31
CA PHE A 93 -8.00 0.61 15.66
C PHE A 93 -7.93 0.94 17.15
N SER A 94 -7.08 0.23 17.88
CA SER A 94 -6.80 0.50 19.31
C SER A 94 -5.99 1.79 19.55
N ALA A 95 -5.69 2.54 18.50
CA ALA A 95 -4.84 3.72 18.55
C ALA A 95 -5.57 4.94 19.13
N GLN A 96 -4.94 5.59 20.12
CA GLN A 96 -5.44 6.86 20.67
C GLN A 96 -5.13 8.04 19.74
N LYS A 97 -3.99 7.98 19.02
CA LYS A 97 -3.58 9.02 18.06
C LYS A 97 -4.01 8.62 16.65
N THR A 98 -5.15 9.10 16.22
CA THR A 98 -5.76 8.73 14.93
C THR A 98 -5.15 9.41 13.72
N LEU A 99 -4.45 10.53 13.88
CA LEU A 99 -3.91 11.33 12.79
C LEU A 99 -3.05 10.51 11.81
N ILE A 100 -2.18 9.64 12.32
CA ILE A 100 -1.30 8.81 11.50
C ILE A 100 -2.12 7.74 10.76
N ILE A 101 -3.13 7.19 11.42
CA ILE A 101 -4.05 6.21 10.82
C ILE A 101 -4.86 6.87 9.70
N ASP A 102 -5.42 8.05 9.96
CA ASP A 102 -6.18 8.81 8.97
C ASP A 102 -5.28 9.17 7.76
N PHE A 103 -4.03 9.60 8.01
CA PHE A 103 -3.05 9.83 6.94
C PHE A 103 -2.75 8.56 6.12
N THR A 104 -2.63 7.41 6.79
CA THR A 104 -2.43 6.11 6.13
C THR A 104 -3.62 5.77 5.22
N ILE A 105 -4.84 5.96 5.70
CA ILE A 105 -6.06 5.69 4.94
C ILE A 105 -6.14 6.61 3.70
N TYR A 106 -5.92 7.91 3.87
CA TYR A 106 -5.92 8.85 2.74
C TYR A 106 -4.84 8.51 1.70
N SER A 107 -3.66 8.12 2.16
CA SER A 107 -2.58 7.67 1.27
C SER A 107 -2.96 6.40 0.50
N ALA A 108 -3.59 5.43 1.17
CA ALA A 108 -4.07 4.20 0.55
C ALA A 108 -5.18 4.47 -0.49
N VAL A 109 -6.12 5.37 -0.19
CA VAL A 109 -7.16 5.81 -1.13
C VAL A 109 -6.52 6.46 -2.36
N PHE A 110 -5.59 7.40 -2.15
CA PHE A 110 -4.90 8.08 -3.25
C PHE A 110 -4.15 7.08 -4.14
N VAL A 111 -3.39 6.16 -3.56
CA VAL A 111 -2.65 5.13 -4.31
C VAL A 111 -3.62 4.25 -5.09
N SER A 112 -4.70 3.76 -4.46
CA SER A 112 -5.67 2.89 -5.12
C SER A 112 -6.35 3.58 -6.31
N VAL A 113 -6.80 4.81 -6.14
CA VAL A 113 -7.40 5.62 -7.23
C VAL A 113 -6.38 5.83 -8.37
N TYR A 114 -5.14 6.14 -8.02
CA TYR A 114 -4.09 6.32 -9.02
C TYR A 114 -3.79 5.03 -9.79
N LEU A 115 -3.71 3.88 -9.13
CA LEU A 115 -3.49 2.58 -9.78
C LEU A 115 -4.66 2.23 -10.71
N VAL A 116 -5.90 2.48 -10.30
CA VAL A 116 -7.09 2.30 -11.16
C VAL A 116 -7.01 3.20 -12.39
N TYR A 117 -6.66 4.47 -12.22
CA TYR A 117 -6.47 5.38 -13.35
C TYR A 117 -5.42 4.85 -14.35
N VAL A 118 -4.27 4.40 -13.84
CA VAL A 118 -3.21 3.81 -14.67
C VAL A 118 -3.69 2.54 -15.36
N LEU A 119 -4.46 1.69 -14.67
CA LEU A 119 -5.02 0.45 -15.22
C LEU A 119 -5.97 0.74 -16.39
N ILE A 120 -6.90 1.69 -16.23
CA ILE A 120 -7.85 2.10 -17.29
C ILE A 120 -7.11 2.65 -18.52
N LYS A 121 -6.02 3.37 -18.29
CA LYS A 121 -5.22 3.99 -19.33
C LYS A 121 -4.01 3.16 -19.77
N PHE A 122 -3.91 1.92 -19.32
CA PHE A 122 -2.69 1.10 -19.43
C PHE A 122 -2.15 1.04 -20.85
N ASN A 123 -2.99 0.65 -21.82
CA ASN A 123 -2.59 0.54 -23.23
C ASN A 123 -2.16 1.91 -23.79
N SER A 124 -2.91 2.97 -23.51
CA SER A 124 -2.58 4.32 -24.02
C SER A 124 -1.26 4.88 -23.42
N ILE A 125 -0.87 4.40 -22.25
CA ILE A 125 0.33 4.84 -21.54
C ILE A 125 1.57 4.05 -21.96
N PHE A 126 1.42 2.74 -22.14
CA PHE A 126 2.54 1.82 -22.33
C PHE A 126 2.65 1.26 -23.75
N ASP A 127 1.73 1.59 -24.66
CA ASP A 127 1.75 1.19 -26.08
C ASP A 127 2.49 2.19 -26.99
N LYS A 128 3.08 3.25 -26.39
CA LYS A 128 3.91 4.24 -27.10
C LYS A 128 5.40 3.80 -27.04
#